data_da9b8a73d501e8d2819e35e91f8f5e3e
#
_entry.id   da9b8a73d501e8d2819e35e91f8f5e3e
#
_cell.length_a   1.000
_cell.length_b   1.000
_cell.length_c   1.000
_cell.angle_alpha   90.00
_cell.angle_beta   90.00
_cell.angle_gamma   90.00
#
_symmetry.space_group_name_H-M   'P 1'
#
loop_
_entity.id
_entity.type
_entity.pdbx_description
1 polymer ?
#
loop_
_entity_poly.entity_id
_entity_poly.type
_entity_poly.pdbx_seq_one_letter_code
_entity_poly.pdbx_strand_id
1 'polypeptide(L)'
;MTATGAAASVRAVSPEPLVITDLACRRGDRLLFDGVSARVEPGAALHLEGPNGSGKSSLMRILAGLLPAAAGSITGGGVRGFLGHDVALKPRQRLGAELAHWARLDDGLARLPAAMAAMNVTALAEVPCRHLSSGQRRRAGLARVLASGAELWLLDEPTAGLDTASAELLAAAMAAHRAAGGMVVAAVHGDIGLASPQRLILG
;
A
#
# COMPACT_ATOMS: atom_id res chain seq x y z
N MET A 1 30.55 41.37 -6.02
CA MET A 1 29.21 41.15 -5.42
C MET A 1 28.85 39.71 -5.66
N THR A 2 29.09 38.88 -4.66
CA THR A 2 28.87 37.43 -4.70
C THR A 2 27.53 37.14 -4.08
N ALA A 3 26.55 36.70 -4.87
CA ALA A 3 25.26 36.23 -4.35
C ALA A 3 25.39 34.78 -3.88
N THR A 4 25.45 34.59 -2.57
CA THR A 4 25.36 33.28 -1.93
C THR A 4 23.94 32.79 -2.01
N GLY A 5 23.65 31.84 -2.90
CA GLY A 5 22.39 31.13 -2.97
C GLY A 5 22.26 30.21 -1.77
N ALA A 6 21.39 30.54 -0.83
CA ALA A 6 21.01 29.65 0.25
C ALA A 6 20.20 28.48 -0.32
N ALA A 7 20.82 27.31 -0.42
CA ALA A 7 20.11 26.06 -0.66
C ALA A 7 19.23 25.80 0.55
N ALA A 8 17.91 25.96 0.37
CA ALA A 8 16.93 25.54 1.35
C ALA A 8 17.04 24.02 1.53
N SER A 9 17.63 23.57 2.62
CA SER A 9 17.63 22.19 3.06
C SER A 9 16.17 21.79 3.33
N VAL A 10 15.59 21.05 2.41
CA VAL A 10 14.31 20.34 2.66
C VAL A 10 14.63 19.32 3.74
N ARG A 11 14.27 19.65 4.98
CA ARG A 11 14.26 18.67 6.06
C ARG A 11 13.35 17.53 5.61
N ALA A 12 13.92 16.35 5.41
CA ALA A 12 13.16 15.12 5.31
C ALA A 12 12.43 14.97 6.65
N VAL A 13 11.15 15.35 6.67
CA VAL A 13 10.28 15.08 7.82
C VAL A 13 10.07 13.57 7.79
N SER A 14 10.64 12.86 8.77
CA SER A 14 10.32 11.44 8.93
C SER A 14 8.80 11.31 9.10
N PRO A 15 8.16 10.35 8.41
CA PRO A 15 6.71 10.19 8.55
C PRO A 15 6.34 9.95 10.01
N GLU A 16 5.19 10.49 10.43
CA GLU A 16 4.66 10.23 11.77
C GLU A 16 4.23 8.77 11.87
N PRO A 17 4.45 8.10 13.03
CA PRO A 17 3.97 6.75 13.26
C PRO A 17 2.47 6.63 12.99
N LEU A 18 2.03 5.51 12.41
CA LEU A 18 0.61 5.17 12.39
C LEU A 18 0.20 4.70 13.78
N VAL A 19 -0.81 5.35 14.37
CA VAL A 19 -1.38 4.96 15.67
C VAL A 19 -2.85 4.64 15.49
N ILE A 20 -3.24 3.44 15.90
CA ILE A 20 -4.62 2.92 15.92
C ILE A 20 -5.00 2.77 17.39
N THR A 21 -6.12 3.36 17.80
CA THR A 21 -6.58 3.34 19.20
C THR A 21 -8.03 2.87 19.25
N ASP A 22 -8.27 1.74 19.93
CA ASP A 22 -9.57 1.18 20.28
C ASP A 22 -10.56 1.13 19.08
N LEU A 23 -10.03 0.73 17.91
CA LEU A 23 -10.77 0.76 16.65
C LEU A 23 -11.81 -0.36 16.62
N ALA A 24 -13.03 -0.02 16.24
CA ALA A 24 -14.13 -0.96 16.04
C ALA A 24 -14.69 -0.89 14.62
N CYS A 25 -15.17 -2.01 14.10
CA CYS A 25 -15.81 -2.09 12.79
C CYS A 25 -17.12 -2.88 12.85
N ARG A 26 -18.19 -2.27 12.32
CA ARG A 26 -19.49 -2.91 12.08
C ARG A 26 -19.81 -2.95 10.59
N ARG A 27 -20.46 -4.02 10.15
CA ARG A 27 -21.02 -4.15 8.80
C ARG A 27 -22.48 -4.61 8.93
N GLY A 28 -23.42 -3.68 8.73
CA GLY A 28 -24.81 -3.88 9.15
C GLY A 28 -24.87 -4.12 10.66
N ASP A 29 -25.55 -5.18 11.08
CA ASP A 29 -25.67 -5.54 12.50
C ASP A 29 -24.52 -6.38 13.05
N ARG A 30 -23.59 -6.79 12.18
CA ARG A 30 -22.45 -7.64 12.58
C ARG A 30 -21.26 -6.79 13.02
N LEU A 31 -20.82 -7.00 14.27
CA LEU A 31 -19.51 -6.53 14.75
C LEU A 31 -18.42 -7.45 14.17
N LEU A 32 -17.45 -6.87 13.47
CA LEU A 32 -16.33 -7.63 12.90
C LEU A 32 -15.14 -7.68 13.85
N PHE A 33 -14.84 -6.56 14.48
CA PHE A 33 -13.82 -6.44 15.52
C PHE A 33 -14.12 -5.22 16.41
N ASP A 34 -13.55 -5.23 17.62
CA ASP A 34 -13.66 -4.16 18.62
C ASP A 34 -12.35 -4.01 19.40
N GLY A 35 -12.05 -2.80 19.87
CA GLY A 35 -10.90 -2.52 20.72
C GLY A 35 -9.53 -2.74 20.06
N VAL A 36 -9.45 -2.70 18.73
CA VAL A 36 -8.20 -2.94 18.01
C VAL A 36 -7.26 -1.75 18.17
N SER A 37 -6.09 -1.99 18.77
CA SER A 37 -5.04 -0.97 18.97
C SER A 37 -3.71 -1.49 18.44
N ALA A 38 -2.97 -0.62 17.74
CA ALA A 38 -1.64 -0.92 17.19
C ALA A 38 -0.86 0.37 16.95
N ARG A 39 0.46 0.27 16.90
CA ARG A 39 1.37 1.35 16.54
C ARG A 39 2.41 0.84 15.55
N VAL A 40 2.57 1.54 14.44
CA VAL A 40 3.57 1.22 13.40
C VAL A 40 4.52 2.39 13.27
N GLU A 41 5.77 2.17 13.64
CA GLU A 41 6.83 3.17 13.53
C GLU A 41 7.33 3.31 12.08
N PRO A 42 7.92 4.45 11.71
CA PRO A 42 8.62 4.59 10.44
C PRO A 42 9.64 3.46 10.23
N GLY A 43 9.64 2.86 9.05
CA GLY A 43 10.45 1.68 8.71
C GLY A 43 9.88 0.34 9.20
N ALA A 44 8.82 0.35 10.01
CA ALA A 44 8.21 -0.88 10.52
C ALA A 44 7.16 -1.46 9.57
N ALA A 45 6.75 -2.70 9.85
CA ALA A 45 5.65 -3.37 9.17
C ALA A 45 4.69 -4.01 10.17
N LEU A 46 3.40 -4.00 9.84
CA LEU A 46 2.33 -4.68 10.55
C LEU A 46 1.71 -5.74 9.65
N HIS A 47 1.74 -6.97 10.09
CA HIS A 47 1.09 -8.10 9.44
C HIS A 47 -0.26 -8.35 10.11
N LEU A 48 -1.34 -8.24 9.33
CA LEU A 48 -2.70 -8.54 9.78
C LEU A 48 -3.01 -10.01 9.52
N GLU A 49 -3.25 -10.75 10.58
CA GLU A 49 -3.60 -12.17 10.56
C GLU A 49 -5.05 -12.36 11.00
N GLY A 50 -5.61 -13.53 10.71
CA GLY A 50 -6.94 -13.93 11.15
C GLY A 50 -7.70 -14.71 10.07
N PRO A 51 -8.80 -15.39 10.44
CA PRO A 51 -9.60 -16.18 9.50
C PRO A 51 -10.29 -15.30 8.44
N ASN A 52 -10.82 -15.94 7.40
CA ASN A 52 -11.64 -15.23 6.41
C ASN A 52 -12.89 -14.68 7.10
N GLY A 53 -13.23 -13.42 6.79
CA GLY A 53 -14.37 -12.74 7.40
C GLY A 53 -14.10 -12.11 8.77
N SER A 54 -12.88 -12.17 9.33
CA SER A 54 -12.51 -11.50 10.58
C SER A 54 -12.43 -9.97 10.50
N GLY A 55 -12.51 -9.41 9.28
CA GLY A 55 -12.49 -7.96 9.11
C GLY A 55 -11.19 -7.37 8.61
N LYS A 56 -10.17 -8.16 8.22
CA LYS A 56 -8.88 -7.68 7.69
C LYS A 56 -9.04 -6.64 6.58
N SER A 57 -9.79 -6.96 5.53
CA SER A 57 -10.06 -6.01 4.43
C SER A 57 -10.88 -4.79 4.86
N SER A 58 -11.73 -4.93 5.90
CA SER A 58 -12.46 -3.80 6.48
C SER A 58 -11.51 -2.88 7.23
N LEU A 59 -10.61 -3.42 8.06
CA LEU A 59 -9.56 -2.65 8.72
C LEU A 59 -8.69 -1.92 7.70
N MET A 60 -8.24 -2.60 6.65
CA MET A 60 -7.45 -1.99 5.57
C MET A 60 -8.18 -0.81 4.91
N ARG A 61 -9.49 -0.95 4.64
CA ARG A 61 -10.31 0.15 4.08
C ARG A 61 -10.53 1.29 5.07
N ILE A 62 -10.64 1.00 6.37
CA ILE A 62 -10.71 2.04 7.41
C ILE A 62 -9.38 2.80 7.47
N LEU A 63 -8.25 2.09 7.49
CA LEU A 63 -6.92 2.70 7.43
C LEU A 63 -6.70 3.52 6.15
N ALA A 64 -7.28 3.11 5.03
CA ALA A 64 -7.24 3.85 3.77
C ALA A 64 -8.21 5.06 3.71
N GLY A 65 -9.05 5.26 4.73
CA GLY A 65 -10.08 6.30 4.73
C GLY A 65 -11.29 6.01 3.82
N LEU A 66 -11.42 4.77 3.35
CA LEU A 66 -12.49 4.33 2.43
C LEU A 66 -13.70 3.75 3.16
N LEU A 67 -13.62 3.54 4.45
CA LEU A 67 -14.68 3.03 5.31
C LEU A 67 -14.61 3.77 6.65
N PRO A 68 -15.72 4.27 7.20
CA PRO A 68 -15.73 4.84 8.55
C PRO A 68 -15.55 3.75 9.60
N ALA A 69 -14.81 4.06 10.67
CA ALA A 69 -14.77 3.24 11.87
C ALA A 69 -16.08 3.37 12.65
N ALA A 70 -16.50 2.32 13.37
CA ALA A 70 -17.63 2.36 14.28
C ALA A 70 -17.27 3.04 15.61
N ALA A 71 -16.01 2.90 16.05
CA ALA A 71 -15.45 3.55 17.23
C ALA A 71 -13.91 3.60 17.10
N GLY A 72 -13.27 4.34 18.00
CA GLY A 72 -11.82 4.51 18.05
C GLY A 72 -11.29 5.60 17.12
N SER A 73 -9.98 5.68 17.01
CA SER A 73 -9.31 6.72 16.22
C SER A 73 -8.05 6.21 15.51
N ILE A 74 -7.67 6.91 14.45
CA ILE A 74 -6.44 6.68 13.70
C ILE A 74 -5.73 8.02 13.55
N THR A 75 -4.44 8.07 13.91
CA THR A 75 -3.60 9.25 13.73
C THR A 75 -2.29 8.90 13.05
N GLY A 76 -1.64 9.87 12.43
CA GLY A 76 -0.37 9.67 11.74
C GLY A 76 -0.47 8.83 10.46
N GLY A 77 0.64 8.19 10.10
CA GLY A 77 0.76 7.34 8.91
C GLY A 77 0.95 8.10 7.59
N GLY A 78 0.89 9.42 7.58
CA GLY A 78 1.14 10.23 6.40
C GLY A 78 0.24 9.91 5.20
N VAL A 79 0.77 10.08 4.00
CA VAL A 79 0.09 9.76 2.73
C VAL A 79 -0.04 8.24 2.58
N ARG A 80 -1.22 7.78 2.19
CA ARG A 80 -1.57 6.35 2.16
C ARG A 80 -1.73 5.83 0.74
N GLY A 81 -0.96 4.79 0.39
CA GLY A 81 -1.13 4.02 -0.84
C GLY A 81 -1.89 2.72 -0.55
N PHE A 82 -3.01 2.50 -1.21
CA PHE A 82 -3.85 1.33 -0.96
C PHE A 82 -3.93 0.42 -2.19
N LEU A 83 -3.60 -0.86 -1.99
CA LEU A 83 -3.88 -1.96 -2.90
C LEU A 83 -4.93 -2.87 -2.26
N GLY A 84 -6.15 -2.80 -2.74
CA GLY A 84 -7.23 -3.69 -2.32
C GLY A 84 -7.16 -5.06 -2.97
N HIS A 85 -8.06 -5.96 -2.58
CA HIS A 85 -8.20 -7.28 -3.18
C HIS A 85 -8.42 -7.17 -4.69
N ASP A 86 -9.34 -6.31 -5.12
CA ASP A 86 -9.53 -6.01 -6.53
C ASP A 86 -8.66 -4.83 -6.97
N VAL A 87 -7.91 -5.03 -8.04
CA VAL A 87 -7.12 -3.96 -8.66
C VAL A 87 -8.02 -3.19 -9.62
N ALA A 88 -8.39 -1.98 -9.22
CA ALA A 88 -9.28 -1.11 -9.99
C ALA A 88 -8.55 -0.49 -11.19
N LEU A 89 -8.42 -1.26 -12.30
CA LEU A 89 -7.92 -0.79 -13.59
C LEU A 89 -9.07 -0.68 -14.57
N LYS A 90 -9.15 0.42 -15.34
CA LYS A 90 -10.17 0.62 -16.38
C LYS A 90 -9.93 -0.35 -17.53
N PRO A 91 -10.85 -1.31 -17.85
CA PRO A 91 -10.56 -2.43 -18.75
C PRO A 91 -10.15 -2.03 -20.16
N ARG A 92 -10.69 -0.92 -20.66
CA ARG A 92 -10.45 -0.43 -22.04
C ARG A 92 -9.21 0.44 -22.18
N GLN A 93 -8.65 0.93 -21.06
CA GLN A 93 -7.45 1.77 -21.09
C GLN A 93 -6.19 0.90 -21.28
N ARG A 94 -5.17 1.47 -21.94
CA ARG A 94 -3.83 0.90 -21.97
C ARG A 94 -3.19 1.08 -20.58
N LEU A 95 -2.41 0.09 -20.15
CA LEU A 95 -1.84 0.09 -18.81
C LEU A 95 -1.02 1.35 -18.51
N GLY A 96 -0.15 1.77 -19.42
CA GLY A 96 0.65 2.97 -19.23
C GLY A 96 -0.19 4.24 -19.03
N ALA A 97 -1.25 4.39 -19.83
CA ALA A 97 -2.17 5.54 -19.70
C ALA A 97 -2.95 5.49 -18.38
N GLU A 98 -3.39 4.31 -17.95
CA GLU A 98 -4.11 4.11 -16.68
C GLU A 98 -3.21 4.43 -15.49
N LEU A 99 -1.98 3.91 -15.46
CA LEU A 99 -1.02 4.19 -14.39
C LEU A 99 -0.59 5.66 -14.39
N ALA A 100 -0.39 6.27 -15.55
CA ALA A 100 -0.08 7.71 -15.64
C ALA A 100 -1.24 8.59 -15.17
N HIS A 101 -2.50 8.17 -15.37
CA HIS A 101 -3.66 8.88 -14.83
C HIS A 101 -3.61 8.93 -13.28
N TRP A 102 -3.39 7.80 -12.64
CA TRP A 102 -3.27 7.75 -11.19
C TRP A 102 -2.03 8.48 -10.67
N ALA A 103 -0.89 8.32 -11.34
CA ALA A 103 0.34 9.00 -10.96
C ALA A 103 0.22 10.54 -11.03
N ARG A 104 -0.61 11.09 -11.94
CA ARG A 104 -0.90 12.54 -11.96
C ARG A 104 -1.69 12.99 -10.73
N LEU A 105 -2.65 12.18 -10.26
CA LEU A 105 -3.44 12.50 -9.08
C LEU A 105 -2.61 12.48 -7.80
N ASP A 106 -1.58 11.62 -7.77
CA ASP A 106 -0.71 11.41 -6.61
C ASP A 106 0.61 12.20 -6.73
N ASP A 107 0.74 13.12 -7.69
CA ASP A 107 2.00 13.83 -8.02
C ASP A 107 3.20 12.87 -8.20
N GLY A 108 2.93 11.72 -8.80
CA GLY A 108 3.84 10.57 -8.91
C GLY A 108 4.41 10.31 -10.30
N LEU A 109 4.18 11.20 -11.30
CA LEU A 109 4.61 10.95 -12.68
C LEU A 109 6.12 10.72 -12.81
N ALA A 110 6.93 11.43 -12.06
CA ALA A 110 8.38 11.26 -12.09
C ALA A 110 8.82 9.89 -11.54
N ARG A 111 8.06 9.30 -10.63
CA ARG A 111 8.32 7.99 -10.02
C ARG A 111 7.79 6.82 -10.85
N LEU A 112 6.82 7.07 -11.75
CA LEU A 112 6.12 6.03 -12.49
C LEU A 112 7.03 5.11 -13.31
N PRO A 113 8.02 5.59 -14.08
CA PRO A 113 8.89 4.70 -14.85
C PRO A 113 9.64 3.69 -13.96
N ALA A 114 10.20 4.15 -12.85
CA ALA A 114 10.90 3.30 -11.89
C ALA A 114 9.94 2.28 -11.21
N ALA A 115 8.73 2.71 -10.86
CA ALA A 115 7.72 1.85 -10.27
C ALA A 115 7.27 0.74 -11.25
N MET A 116 7.07 1.07 -12.53
CA MET A 116 6.74 0.09 -13.57
C MET A 116 7.87 -0.92 -13.80
N ALA A 117 9.11 -0.46 -13.79
CA ALA A 117 10.29 -1.31 -13.91
C ALA A 117 10.42 -2.25 -12.69
N ALA A 118 10.27 -1.73 -11.47
CA ALA A 118 10.34 -2.50 -10.23
C ALA A 118 9.33 -3.65 -10.18
N MET A 119 8.13 -3.45 -10.74
CA MET A 119 7.08 -4.47 -10.81
C MET A 119 7.07 -5.26 -12.13
N ASN A 120 8.08 -5.07 -12.99
CA ASN A 120 8.21 -5.74 -14.29
C ASN A 120 6.92 -5.65 -15.14
N VAL A 121 6.39 -4.41 -15.29
CA VAL A 121 5.19 -4.13 -16.10
C VAL A 121 5.44 -3.12 -17.22
N THR A 122 6.68 -2.66 -17.41
CA THR A 122 7.03 -1.65 -18.42
C THR A 122 6.67 -2.11 -19.84
N ALA A 123 6.97 -3.38 -20.20
CA ALA A 123 6.64 -3.94 -21.50
C ALA A 123 5.12 -4.07 -21.76
N LEU A 124 4.30 -3.94 -20.72
CA LEU A 124 2.84 -4.04 -20.78
C LEU A 124 2.17 -2.67 -20.96
N ALA A 125 2.92 -1.58 -21.06
CA ALA A 125 2.37 -0.21 -21.11
C ALA A 125 1.31 -0.01 -22.20
N GLU A 126 1.48 -0.64 -23.36
CA GLU A 126 0.57 -0.52 -24.49
C GLU A 126 -0.57 -1.57 -24.49
N VAL A 127 -0.56 -2.51 -23.53
CA VAL A 127 -1.56 -3.57 -23.42
C VAL A 127 -2.84 -3.02 -22.78
N PRO A 128 -4.03 -3.23 -23.38
CA PRO A 128 -5.30 -2.93 -22.71
C PRO A 128 -5.45 -3.71 -21.40
N CYS A 129 -5.89 -3.05 -20.32
CA CYS A 129 -5.96 -3.65 -18.99
C CYS A 129 -6.81 -4.92 -18.92
N ARG A 130 -7.83 -5.06 -19.79
CA ARG A 130 -8.65 -6.28 -19.88
C ARG A 130 -7.88 -7.52 -20.30
N HIS A 131 -6.76 -7.36 -21.01
CA HIS A 131 -5.94 -8.48 -21.53
C HIS A 131 -4.82 -8.89 -20.57
N LEU A 132 -4.67 -8.21 -19.43
CA LEU A 132 -3.70 -8.55 -18.42
C LEU A 132 -4.15 -9.80 -17.65
N SER A 133 -3.21 -10.71 -17.34
CA SER A 133 -3.45 -11.80 -16.40
C SER A 133 -3.71 -11.24 -14.97
N SER A 134 -4.19 -12.09 -14.05
CA SER A 134 -4.39 -11.70 -12.65
C SER A 134 -3.09 -11.20 -12.00
N GLY A 135 -1.98 -11.92 -12.19
CA GLY A 135 -0.66 -11.52 -11.68
C GLY A 135 -0.15 -10.23 -12.32
N GLN A 136 -0.33 -10.02 -13.63
CA GLN A 136 0.03 -8.77 -14.29
C GLN A 136 -0.80 -7.59 -13.75
N ARG A 137 -2.11 -7.77 -13.53
CA ARG A 137 -2.96 -6.75 -12.89
C ARG A 137 -2.49 -6.46 -11.47
N ARG A 138 -2.14 -7.49 -10.69
CA ARG A 138 -1.64 -7.30 -9.32
C ARG A 138 -0.34 -6.50 -9.31
N ARG A 139 0.63 -6.83 -10.17
CA ARG A 139 1.88 -6.08 -10.31
C ARG A 139 1.66 -4.65 -10.79
N ALA A 140 0.70 -4.42 -11.68
CA ALA A 140 0.30 -3.06 -12.09
C ALA A 140 -0.27 -2.24 -10.93
N GLY A 141 -1.10 -2.85 -10.07
CA GLY A 141 -1.62 -2.22 -8.85
C GLY A 141 -0.51 -1.87 -7.85
N LEU A 142 0.47 -2.76 -7.70
CA LEU A 142 1.67 -2.50 -6.89
C LEU A 142 2.49 -1.34 -7.49
N ALA A 143 2.72 -1.32 -8.80
CA ALA A 143 3.42 -0.21 -9.46
C ALA A 143 2.72 1.13 -9.22
N ARG A 144 1.37 1.17 -9.16
CA ARG A 144 0.62 2.36 -8.78
C ARG A 144 0.93 2.79 -7.35
N VAL A 145 0.94 1.86 -6.39
CA VAL A 145 1.29 2.17 -4.98
C VAL A 145 2.72 2.71 -4.88
N LEU A 146 3.67 2.11 -5.58
CA LEU A 146 5.05 2.59 -5.61
C LEU A 146 5.15 4.01 -6.20
N ALA A 147 4.43 4.27 -7.30
CA ALA A 147 4.45 5.55 -7.98
C ALA A 147 3.81 6.67 -7.15
N SER A 148 2.86 6.39 -6.28
CA SER A 148 2.17 7.39 -5.46
C SER A 148 3.11 8.14 -4.51
N GLY A 149 4.23 7.51 -4.10
CA GLY A 149 5.13 8.08 -3.09
C GLY A 149 4.53 8.10 -1.70
N ALA A 150 3.53 7.26 -1.46
CA ALA A 150 2.87 7.13 -0.17
C ALA A 150 3.86 6.65 0.91
N GLU A 151 3.73 7.22 2.10
CA GLU A 151 4.54 6.89 3.29
C GLU A 151 4.05 5.60 3.96
N LEU A 152 2.75 5.31 3.86
CA LEU A 152 2.12 4.11 4.37
C LEU A 152 1.53 3.27 3.23
N TRP A 153 2.05 2.07 3.05
CA TRP A 153 1.48 1.10 2.12
C TRP A 153 0.49 0.19 2.83
N LEU A 154 -0.73 0.15 2.31
CA LEU A 154 -1.81 -0.70 2.78
C LEU A 154 -2.07 -1.76 1.70
N LEU A 155 -1.69 -3.01 1.96
CA LEU A 155 -1.66 -4.09 0.97
C LEU A 155 -2.59 -5.23 1.38
N ASP A 156 -3.75 -5.34 0.71
CA ASP A 156 -4.74 -6.39 0.95
C ASP A 156 -4.52 -7.54 -0.03
N GLU A 157 -4.07 -8.71 0.49
CA GLU A 157 -3.71 -9.91 -0.28
C GLU A 157 -2.71 -9.63 -1.44
N PRO A 158 -1.58 -8.92 -1.20
CA PRO A 158 -0.71 -8.42 -2.27
C PRO A 158 -0.07 -9.53 -3.12
N THR A 159 0.05 -10.74 -2.60
CA THR A 159 0.64 -11.89 -3.29
C THR A 159 -0.36 -12.72 -4.09
N ALA A 160 -1.66 -12.43 -4.00
CA ALA A 160 -2.69 -13.20 -4.69
C ALA A 160 -2.45 -13.23 -6.21
N GLY A 161 -2.24 -14.44 -6.75
CA GLY A 161 -1.99 -14.67 -8.18
C GLY A 161 -0.60 -14.29 -8.68
N LEU A 162 0.35 -13.99 -7.79
CA LEU A 162 1.76 -13.80 -8.14
C LEU A 162 2.49 -15.15 -8.18
N ASP A 163 3.41 -15.28 -9.13
CA ASP A 163 4.44 -16.31 -9.12
C ASP A 163 5.58 -15.93 -8.16
N THR A 164 6.49 -16.88 -7.89
CA THR A 164 7.62 -16.69 -6.97
C THR A 164 8.46 -15.48 -7.32
N ALA A 165 8.82 -15.31 -8.60
CA ALA A 165 9.62 -14.17 -9.05
C ALA A 165 8.91 -12.84 -8.80
N SER A 166 7.60 -12.75 -9.04
CA SER A 166 6.81 -11.56 -8.76
C SER A 166 6.64 -11.29 -7.25
N ALA A 167 6.58 -12.33 -6.43
CA ALA A 167 6.57 -12.19 -4.97
C ALA A 167 7.90 -11.65 -4.44
N GLU A 168 9.02 -12.07 -5.03
CA GLU A 168 10.36 -11.54 -4.72
C GLU A 168 10.48 -10.06 -5.07
N LEU A 169 9.94 -9.62 -6.22
CA LEU A 169 9.88 -8.19 -6.58
C LEU A 169 9.10 -7.37 -5.54
N LEU A 170 7.97 -7.90 -5.07
CA LEU A 170 7.19 -7.26 -4.00
C LEU A 170 7.98 -7.18 -2.70
N ALA A 171 8.62 -8.28 -2.28
CA ALA A 171 9.43 -8.31 -1.06
C ALA A 171 10.58 -7.29 -1.12
N ALA A 172 11.29 -7.22 -2.25
CA ALA A 172 12.35 -6.23 -2.47
C ALA A 172 11.81 -4.79 -2.41
N ALA A 173 10.66 -4.52 -3.02
CA ALA A 173 10.03 -3.19 -2.99
C ALA A 173 9.60 -2.79 -1.57
N MET A 174 9.01 -3.71 -0.80
CA MET A 174 8.64 -3.46 0.61
C MET A 174 9.88 -3.21 1.48
N ALA A 175 10.96 -3.97 1.26
CA ALA A 175 12.21 -3.77 1.99
C ALA A 175 12.82 -2.39 1.70
N ALA A 176 12.88 -1.99 0.43
CA ALA A 176 13.38 -0.68 0.02
C ALA A 176 12.53 0.47 0.59
N HIS A 177 11.20 0.35 0.55
CA HIS A 177 10.28 1.32 1.11
C HIS A 177 10.49 1.51 2.61
N ARG A 178 10.60 0.42 3.37
CA ARG A 178 10.86 0.45 4.82
C ARG A 178 12.25 1.01 5.15
N ALA A 179 13.27 0.65 4.38
CA ALA A 179 14.61 1.21 4.55
C ALA A 179 14.66 2.74 4.34
N ALA A 180 13.75 3.27 3.53
CA ALA A 180 13.55 4.72 3.33
C ALA A 180 12.66 5.36 4.41
N GLY A 181 12.26 4.63 5.46
CA GLY A 181 11.40 5.12 6.53
C GLY A 181 9.91 4.94 6.28
N GLY A 182 9.50 4.34 5.18
CA GLY A 182 8.09 4.05 4.90
C GLY A 182 7.54 2.93 5.80
N MET A 183 6.23 2.88 5.93
CA MET A 183 5.50 1.89 6.73
C MET A 183 4.71 0.94 5.83
N VAL A 184 4.55 -0.31 6.24
CA VAL A 184 3.75 -1.31 5.52
C VAL A 184 2.74 -1.94 6.49
N VAL A 185 1.47 -1.95 6.11
CA VAL A 185 0.44 -2.80 6.72
C VAL A 185 -0.02 -3.78 5.65
N ALA A 186 0.13 -5.07 5.90
CA ALA A 186 -0.23 -6.11 4.94
C ALA A 186 -1.19 -7.13 5.57
N ALA A 187 -2.32 -7.37 4.89
CA ALA A 187 -3.23 -8.47 5.20
C ALA A 187 -2.96 -9.60 4.22
N VAL A 188 -2.43 -10.72 4.69
CA VAL A 188 -2.04 -11.84 3.83
C VAL A 188 -2.05 -13.15 4.61
N HIS A 189 -2.23 -14.25 3.91
CA HIS A 189 -2.03 -15.59 4.43
C HIS A 189 -0.58 -16.04 4.14
N GLY A 190 0.18 -16.34 5.20
CA GLY A 190 1.57 -16.83 5.08
C GLY A 190 2.64 -15.73 5.05
N ASP A 191 3.85 -16.13 4.73
CA ASP A 191 5.01 -15.25 4.65
C ASP A 191 5.07 -14.54 3.28
N ILE A 192 5.30 -13.22 3.31
CA ILE A 192 5.45 -12.37 2.13
C ILE A 192 6.81 -11.69 2.06
N GLY A 193 7.79 -12.20 2.80
CA GLY A 193 9.13 -11.60 2.85
C GLY A 193 9.21 -10.31 3.66
N LEU A 194 8.28 -10.07 4.58
CA LEU A 194 8.38 -8.97 5.54
C LEU A 194 9.34 -9.37 6.67
N ALA A 195 10.50 -8.75 6.72
CA ALA A 195 11.44 -8.96 7.81
C ALA A 195 10.87 -8.43 9.13
N SER A 196 10.74 -9.30 10.15
CA SER A 196 10.32 -8.97 11.52
C SER A 196 9.09 -8.06 11.62
N PRO A 197 7.94 -8.41 11.01
CA PRO A 197 6.74 -7.59 11.15
C PRO A 197 6.16 -7.72 12.56
N GLN A 198 5.54 -6.64 13.04
CA GLN A 198 4.59 -6.77 14.14
C GLN A 198 3.40 -7.59 13.66
N ARG A 199 2.75 -8.35 14.55
CA ARG A 199 1.56 -9.13 14.19
C ARG A 199 0.34 -8.61 14.93
N LEU A 200 -0.76 -8.46 14.19
CA LEU A 200 -2.07 -8.12 14.73
C LEU A 200 -3.05 -9.20 14.28
N ILE A 201 -3.62 -9.92 15.22
CA ILE A 201 -4.57 -11.01 14.96
C ILE A 201 -5.98 -10.47 15.14
N LEU A 202 -6.81 -10.59 14.10
CA LEU A 202 -8.23 -10.29 14.13
C LEU A 202 -9.02 -11.61 14.21
N GLY A 203 -9.91 -11.72 15.19
CA GLY A 203 -10.74 -12.90 15.37
C GLY A 203 -11.47 -12.92 16.68
#